data_7057aab29d9c0036e58f8f4ea78d33c3
#
_entry.id   7057aab29d9c0036e58f8f4ea78d33c3
#
_cell.length_a   1.000
_cell.length_b   1.000
_cell.length_c   1.000
_cell.angle_alpha   90.00
_cell.angle_beta   90.00
_cell.angle_gamma   90.00
#
_symmetry.space_group_name_H-M   'P 1'
#
loop_
_entity.id
_entity.type
_entity.pdbx_description
1 polymer ?
#
loop_
_entity_poly.entity_id
_entity_poly.type
_entity_poly.pdbx_seq_one_letter_code
_entity_poly.pdbx_strand_id
1 'polypeptide(L)'
;MRILVTGAKGFIGKNLCAQLNNIKEGKAKYYGDLVVDEIHEYDLDSTPEQLDLWCKECDFVFNLAGVNRPKDPEEFMKENFGFTTILLDTLKKYKNDCPVMISSSIQATLAGRFGTSEYGKSKKAGEELMFRYGEETGAKVLVYRFPNLYGKWCRPNYNSAVATFCNNIANGLPIQVNDPNVIMELLYVDDLIEEMICALQGQEHHCEFDGVETVMKEDGRYCAAPITHHVKLGEIVDLLHQFAEMPNTLMIPEIPA
;
A
#
# COMPACT_ATOMS: atom_id res chain seq x y z
N MET A 1 15.95 8.48 12.33
CA MET A 1 15.49 8.76 10.95
C MET A 1 14.25 9.63 11.01
N ARG A 2 14.15 10.65 10.14
CA ARG A 2 12.95 11.48 9.93
C ARG A 2 12.22 10.92 8.70
N ILE A 3 11.00 10.48 8.89
CA ILE A 3 10.26 9.73 7.87
C ILE A 3 9.08 10.57 7.40
N LEU A 4 9.01 10.83 6.08
CA LEU A 4 7.86 11.49 5.47
C LEU A 4 6.87 10.42 4.95
N VAL A 5 5.64 10.46 5.43
CA VAL A 5 4.54 9.60 4.99
C VAL A 5 3.47 10.47 4.33
N THR A 6 3.30 10.36 3.02
CA THR A 6 2.18 11.02 2.32
C THR A 6 0.98 10.09 2.26
N GLY A 7 -0.23 10.64 2.31
CA GLY A 7 -1.44 9.82 2.49
C GLY A 7 -1.52 9.16 3.87
N ALA A 8 -0.96 9.84 4.89
CA ALA A 8 -0.81 9.33 6.24
C ALA A 8 -2.13 8.95 6.92
N LYS A 9 -3.23 9.63 6.56
CA LYS A 9 -4.59 9.37 7.09
C LYS A 9 -5.36 8.32 6.28
N GLY A 10 -4.76 7.79 5.21
CA GLY A 10 -5.29 6.68 4.43
C GLY A 10 -5.19 5.33 5.15
N PHE A 11 -5.70 4.26 4.51
CA PHE A 11 -5.70 2.91 5.09
C PHE A 11 -4.28 2.42 5.44
N ILE A 12 -3.37 2.44 4.47
CA ILE A 12 -1.98 2.01 4.67
C ILE A 12 -1.24 3.00 5.58
N GLY A 13 -1.39 4.31 5.31
CA GLY A 13 -0.72 5.38 6.06
C GLY A 13 -0.98 5.31 7.56
N LYS A 14 -2.24 5.12 7.98
CA LYS A 14 -2.59 4.96 9.41
C LYS A 14 -1.89 3.77 10.05
N ASN A 15 -1.86 2.61 9.38
CA ASN A 15 -1.20 1.41 9.89
C ASN A 15 0.31 1.64 10.01
N LEU A 16 0.92 2.23 8.98
CA LEU A 16 2.35 2.54 8.99
C LEU A 16 2.71 3.55 10.09
N CYS A 17 2.00 4.68 10.16
CA CYS A 17 2.26 5.70 11.19
C CYS A 17 2.08 5.14 12.61
N ALA A 18 1.08 4.27 12.84
CA ALA A 18 0.89 3.61 14.12
C ALA A 18 2.10 2.72 14.49
N GLN A 19 2.63 1.94 13.53
CA GLN A 19 3.79 1.09 13.78
C GLN A 19 5.08 1.90 13.95
N LEU A 20 5.30 2.94 13.14
CA LEU A 20 6.43 3.85 13.30
C LEU A 20 6.42 4.54 14.68
N ASN A 21 5.24 4.95 15.17
CA ASN A 21 5.10 5.48 16.53
C ASN A 21 5.41 4.42 17.61
N ASN A 22 5.01 3.16 17.42
CA ASN A 22 5.37 2.07 18.34
C ASN A 22 6.89 1.86 18.41
N ILE A 23 7.60 1.98 17.27
CA ILE A 23 9.06 1.91 17.22
C ILE A 23 9.68 3.12 17.95
N LYS A 24 9.23 4.33 17.59
CA LYS A 24 9.70 5.59 18.20
C LYS A 24 9.56 5.61 19.72
N GLU A 25 8.45 5.08 20.24
CA GLU A 25 8.15 5.01 21.67
C GLU A 25 8.79 3.79 22.38
N GLY A 26 9.55 2.95 21.64
CA GLY A 26 10.19 1.76 22.18
C GLY A 26 9.24 0.62 22.58
N LYS A 27 8.00 0.66 22.07
CA LYS A 27 6.98 -0.39 22.29
C LYS A 27 7.21 -1.60 21.40
N ALA A 28 7.72 -1.41 20.18
CA ALA A 28 8.10 -2.45 19.24
C ALA A 28 9.62 -2.66 19.30
N LYS A 29 10.09 -3.73 19.95
CA LYS A 29 11.51 -3.94 20.26
C LYS A 29 12.24 -4.90 19.32
N TYR A 30 11.54 -5.50 18.37
CA TYR A 30 12.09 -6.55 17.49
C TYR A 30 12.68 -6.02 16.17
N TYR A 31 12.70 -4.70 15.96
CA TYR A 31 13.28 -4.09 14.76
C TYR A 31 14.77 -3.68 14.93
N GLY A 32 15.46 -4.29 15.89
CA GLY A 32 16.90 -4.04 16.09
C GLY A 32 17.21 -2.60 16.45
N ASP A 33 18.20 -2.03 15.76
CA ASP A 33 18.69 -0.67 16.02
C ASP A 33 17.95 0.42 15.23
N LEU A 34 16.78 0.13 14.66
CA LEU A 34 15.98 1.13 13.94
C LEU A 34 15.50 2.22 14.91
N VAL A 35 15.97 3.45 14.70
CA VAL A 35 15.57 4.62 15.47
C VAL A 35 14.74 5.55 14.60
N VAL A 36 13.51 5.81 15.01
CA VAL A 36 12.59 6.76 14.38
C VAL A 36 12.56 8.02 15.25
N ASP A 37 13.12 9.13 14.73
CA ASP A 37 13.17 10.41 15.42
C ASP A 37 11.89 11.21 15.23
N GLU A 38 11.47 11.36 13.95
CA GLU A 38 10.29 12.12 13.57
C GLU A 38 9.48 11.43 12.48
N ILE A 39 8.17 11.59 12.52
CA ILE A 39 7.22 11.11 11.51
C ILE A 39 6.45 12.33 11.02
N HIS A 40 6.67 12.68 9.76
CA HIS A 40 5.99 13.76 9.07
C HIS A 40 4.78 13.22 8.33
N GLU A 41 3.59 13.44 8.87
CA GLU A 41 2.32 12.93 8.33
C GLU A 41 1.70 13.96 7.38
N TYR A 42 1.93 13.78 6.06
CA TYR A 42 1.36 14.64 5.03
C TYR A 42 0.06 14.06 4.48
N ASP A 43 -1.02 14.86 4.49
CA ASP A 43 -2.33 14.46 3.95
C ASP A 43 -3.09 15.71 3.43
N LEU A 44 -4.36 15.56 3.03
CA LEU A 44 -5.19 16.59 2.41
C LEU A 44 -5.33 17.90 3.22
N ASP A 45 -5.13 17.85 4.52
CA ASP A 45 -5.16 19.02 5.43
C ASP A 45 -3.77 19.60 5.69
N SER A 46 -2.73 19.06 5.09
CA SER A 46 -1.38 19.60 5.14
C SER A 46 -1.17 20.71 4.11
N THR A 47 -0.20 21.59 4.37
CA THR A 47 0.11 22.72 3.49
C THR A 47 1.31 22.44 2.57
N PRO A 48 1.43 23.13 1.41
CA PRO A 48 2.61 23.01 0.56
C PRO A 48 3.91 23.39 1.28
N GLU A 49 3.87 24.33 2.22
CA GLU A 49 5.03 24.75 3.02
C GLU A 49 5.52 23.64 3.94
N GLN A 50 4.60 22.82 4.48
CA GLN A 50 4.95 21.63 5.26
C GLN A 50 5.65 20.59 4.38
N LEU A 51 5.13 20.33 3.17
CA LEU A 51 5.79 19.42 2.22
C LEU A 51 7.20 19.91 1.89
N ASP A 52 7.33 21.21 1.60
CA ASP A 52 8.61 21.84 1.26
C ASP A 52 9.64 21.69 2.39
N LEU A 53 9.22 21.94 3.64
CA LEU A 53 10.07 21.76 4.82
C LEU A 53 10.47 20.31 5.03
N TRP A 54 9.51 19.39 4.98
CA TRP A 54 9.77 17.98 5.27
C TRP A 54 10.59 17.27 4.17
N CYS A 55 10.39 17.63 2.91
CA CYS A 55 11.24 17.15 1.81
C CYS A 55 12.69 17.61 1.93
N LYS A 56 12.95 18.74 2.59
CA LYS A 56 14.30 19.23 2.81
C LYS A 56 15.10 18.37 3.79
N GLU A 57 14.44 17.75 4.76
CA GLU A 57 15.10 17.13 5.90
C GLU A 57 14.77 15.66 6.14
N CYS A 58 13.84 15.08 5.41
CA CYS A 58 13.50 13.65 5.57
C CYS A 58 14.63 12.73 5.13
N ASP A 59 14.73 11.60 5.81
CA ASP A 59 15.73 10.55 5.55
C ASP A 59 15.11 9.38 4.75
N PHE A 60 13.76 9.31 4.66
CA PHE A 60 13.01 8.35 3.86
C PHE A 60 11.61 8.88 3.55
N VAL A 61 11.08 8.54 2.37
CA VAL A 61 9.71 8.92 1.97
C VAL A 61 8.87 7.69 1.64
N PHE A 62 7.72 7.56 2.29
CA PHE A 62 6.64 6.67 1.86
C PHE A 62 5.58 7.47 1.10
N ASN A 63 5.56 7.38 -0.22
CA ASN A 63 4.55 8.02 -1.05
C ASN A 63 3.32 7.11 -1.19
N LEU A 64 2.39 7.24 -0.24
CA LEU A 64 1.13 6.48 -0.18
C LEU A 64 -0.08 7.31 -0.62
N ALA A 65 0.12 8.61 -0.87
CA ALA A 65 -0.94 9.48 -1.38
C ALA A 65 -1.43 9.01 -2.75
N GLY A 66 -2.73 9.01 -2.93
CA GLY A 66 -3.34 8.66 -4.20
C GLY A 66 -4.84 8.40 -4.07
N VAL A 67 -5.55 8.54 -5.17
CA VAL A 67 -6.99 8.28 -5.27
C VAL A 67 -7.24 6.95 -5.98
N ASN A 68 -8.22 6.19 -5.48
CA ASN A 68 -8.60 4.89 -6.03
C ASN A 68 -9.99 4.91 -6.69
N ARG A 69 -10.84 5.86 -6.32
CA ARG A 69 -12.22 6.01 -6.83
C ARG A 69 -12.56 7.49 -6.96
N PRO A 70 -11.96 8.23 -7.89
CA PRO A 70 -12.35 9.60 -8.17
C PRO A 70 -13.72 9.63 -8.84
N LYS A 71 -14.34 10.80 -8.84
CA LYS A 71 -15.60 11.04 -9.56
C LYS A 71 -15.36 11.13 -11.07
N ASP A 72 -14.23 11.68 -11.46
CA ASP A 72 -13.79 11.84 -12.84
C ASP A 72 -12.51 11.01 -13.10
N PRO A 73 -12.45 10.19 -14.16
CA PRO A 73 -11.24 9.47 -14.53
C PRO A 73 -9.98 10.33 -14.72
N GLU A 74 -10.14 11.61 -15.11
CA GLU A 74 -9.01 12.54 -15.24
C GLU A 74 -8.33 12.84 -13.90
N GLU A 75 -9.05 12.74 -12.79
CA GLU A 75 -8.50 12.90 -11.44
C GLU A 75 -7.44 11.85 -11.11
N PHE A 76 -7.50 10.64 -11.72
CA PHE A 76 -6.44 9.65 -11.52
C PHE A 76 -5.07 10.17 -11.91
N MET A 77 -4.97 10.79 -13.08
CA MET A 77 -3.69 11.34 -13.55
C MET A 77 -3.29 12.56 -12.72
N LYS A 78 -4.22 13.45 -12.42
CA LYS A 78 -3.93 14.66 -11.64
C LYS A 78 -3.47 14.34 -10.24
N GLU A 79 -4.16 13.47 -9.53
CA GLU A 79 -3.89 13.21 -8.11
C GLU A 79 -2.78 12.17 -7.91
N ASN A 80 -2.72 11.10 -8.72
CA ASN A 80 -1.70 10.08 -8.54
C ASN A 80 -0.36 10.49 -9.16
N PHE A 81 -0.37 10.92 -10.43
CA PHE A 81 0.85 11.32 -11.14
C PHE A 81 1.28 12.75 -10.76
N GLY A 82 0.33 13.70 -10.71
CA GLY A 82 0.63 15.12 -10.46
C GLY A 82 1.21 15.33 -9.06
N PHE A 83 0.65 14.72 -8.02
CA PHE A 83 1.20 14.83 -6.67
C PHE A 83 2.59 14.19 -6.58
N THR A 84 2.80 13.01 -7.17
CA THR A 84 4.12 12.37 -7.21
C THR A 84 5.16 13.29 -7.89
N THR A 85 4.78 13.99 -8.95
CA THR A 85 5.65 14.97 -9.61
C THR A 85 6.05 16.10 -8.66
N ILE A 86 5.10 16.69 -7.94
CA ILE A 86 5.35 17.77 -6.97
C ILE A 86 6.30 17.30 -5.88
N LEU A 87 6.07 16.11 -5.33
CA LEU A 87 6.92 15.51 -4.30
C LEU A 87 8.38 15.36 -4.77
N LEU A 88 8.57 14.71 -5.93
CA LEU A 88 9.91 14.45 -6.47
C LEU A 88 10.63 15.73 -6.89
N ASP A 89 9.94 16.71 -7.48
CA ASP A 89 10.50 18.02 -7.81
C ASP A 89 10.91 18.79 -6.55
N THR A 90 10.15 18.64 -5.45
CA THR A 90 10.51 19.26 -4.17
C THR A 90 11.76 18.62 -3.56
N LEU A 91 11.91 17.29 -3.63
CA LEU A 91 13.14 16.60 -3.21
C LEU A 91 14.33 17.05 -4.06
N LYS A 92 14.19 17.14 -5.40
CA LYS A 92 15.23 17.65 -6.30
C LYS A 92 15.64 19.09 -5.96
N LYS A 93 14.68 19.96 -5.66
CA LYS A 93 14.93 21.37 -5.25
C LYS A 93 15.90 21.45 -4.08
N TYR A 94 15.80 20.55 -3.13
CA TYR A 94 16.66 20.50 -1.94
C TYR A 94 17.87 19.57 -2.09
N LYS A 95 18.02 18.91 -3.25
CA LYS A 95 19.06 17.90 -3.49
C LYS A 95 19.01 16.80 -2.41
N ASN A 96 17.81 16.45 -1.98
CA ASN A 96 17.60 15.36 -1.05
C ASN A 96 17.41 14.07 -1.87
N ASP A 97 18.39 13.19 -1.81
CA ASP A 97 18.45 11.90 -2.50
C ASP A 97 18.07 10.72 -1.60
N CYS A 98 17.30 10.99 -0.52
CA CYS A 98 16.80 9.94 0.36
C CYS A 98 15.96 8.91 -0.41
N PRO A 99 15.91 7.65 0.07
CA PRO A 99 15.06 6.62 -0.55
C PRO A 99 13.59 7.04 -0.60
N VAL A 100 12.94 6.75 -1.73
CA VAL A 100 11.51 7.02 -1.95
C VAL A 100 10.80 5.74 -2.34
N MET A 101 9.81 5.34 -1.54
CA MET A 101 8.90 4.25 -1.84
C MET A 101 7.59 4.79 -2.42
N ILE A 102 7.06 4.16 -3.47
CA ILE A 102 5.71 4.46 -3.99
C ILE A 102 4.79 3.25 -3.90
N SER A 103 3.55 3.51 -3.43
CA SER A 103 2.47 2.55 -3.51
C SER A 103 1.90 2.50 -4.93
N SER A 104 2.22 1.45 -5.69
CA SER A 104 1.60 1.13 -6.97
C SER A 104 0.57 -0.01 -6.81
N SER A 105 0.19 -0.64 -7.90
CA SER A 105 -0.82 -1.70 -7.93
C SER A 105 -0.49 -2.72 -9.00
N ILE A 106 -0.88 -3.98 -8.79
CA ILE A 106 -0.85 -5.00 -9.85
C ILE A 106 -1.61 -4.58 -11.11
N GLN A 107 -2.56 -3.64 -11.00
CA GLN A 107 -3.25 -3.07 -12.16
C GLN A 107 -2.31 -2.27 -13.09
N ALA A 108 -1.17 -1.80 -12.59
CA ALA A 108 -0.16 -1.12 -13.39
C ALA A 108 0.59 -2.05 -14.36
N THR A 109 0.45 -3.38 -14.23
CA THR A 109 0.93 -4.34 -15.23
C THR A 109 0.23 -4.15 -16.56
N LEU A 110 -1.02 -3.66 -16.55
CA LEU A 110 -1.92 -3.56 -17.70
C LEU A 110 -2.12 -4.91 -18.42
N ALA A 111 -1.94 -6.01 -17.69
CA ALA A 111 -2.09 -7.37 -18.22
C ALA A 111 -3.48 -7.94 -17.90
N GLY A 112 -3.95 -8.88 -18.72
CA GLY A 112 -5.21 -9.57 -18.54
C GLY A 112 -6.40 -8.61 -18.37
N ARG A 113 -7.16 -8.78 -17.31
CA ARG A 113 -8.34 -7.93 -16.99
C ARG A 113 -8.03 -6.46 -16.72
N PHE A 114 -6.78 -6.11 -16.56
CA PHE A 114 -6.36 -4.74 -16.24
C PHE A 114 -5.92 -3.94 -17.48
N GLY A 115 -5.96 -4.52 -18.69
CA GLY A 115 -5.47 -3.90 -19.92
C GLY A 115 -6.05 -2.51 -20.24
N THR A 116 -7.28 -2.22 -19.79
CA THR A 116 -7.96 -0.93 -20.00
C THR A 116 -8.13 -0.10 -18.73
N SER A 117 -7.49 -0.49 -17.62
CA SER A 117 -7.63 0.20 -16.33
C SER A 117 -7.02 1.59 -16.37
N GLU A 118 -7.84 2.64 -16.29
CA GLU A 118 -7.35 4.03 -16.17
C GLU A 118 -6.56 4.23 -14.86
N TYR A 119 -7.02 3.60 -13.77
CA TYR A 119 -6.25 3.56 -12.53
C TYR A 119 -4.89 2.90 -12.73
N GLY A 120 -4.85 1.74 -13.40
CA GLY A 120 -3.59 1.04 -13.73
C GLY A 120 -2.64 1.92 -14.56
N LYS A 121 -3.16 2.63 -15.58
CA LYS A 121 -2.38 3.56 -16.39
C LYS A 121 -1.79 4.71 -15.56
N SER A 122 -2.57 5.30 -14.64
CA SER A 122 -2.09 6.37 -13.77
C SER A 122 -1.00 5.90 -12.81
N LYS A 123 -1.14 4.68 -12.25
CA LYS A 123 -0.11 4.07 -11.40
C LYS A 123 1.15 3.78 -12.19
N LYS A 124 1.03 3.23 -13.39
CA LYS A 124 2.18 2.97 -14.28
C LYS A 124 2.95 4.26 -14.63
N ALA A 125 2.24 5.35 -14.92
CA ALA A 125 2.87 6.65 -15.17
C ALA A 125 3.67 7.14 -13.95
N GLY A 126 3.14 6.93 -12.74
CA GLY A 126 3.85 7.21 -11.48
C GLY A 126 5.11 6.35 -11.29
N GLU A 127 5.05 5.05 -11.65
CA GLU A 127 6.22 4.16 -11.62
C GLU A 127 7.33 4.64 -12.56
N GLU A 128 6.97 5.00 -13.80
CA GLU A 128 7.92 5.50 -14.80
C GLU A 128 8.58 6.82 -14.35
N LEU A 129 7.81 7.69 -13.67
CA LEU A 129 8.32 8.91 -13.08
C LEU A 129 9.33 8.61 -11.95
N MET A 130 9.02 7.64 -11.10
CA MET A 130 9.92 7.20 -10.02
C MET A 130 11.23 6.65 -10.55
N PHE A 131 11.20 5.75 -11.53
CA PHE A 131 12.42 5.20 -12.12
C PHE A 131 13.29 6.28 -12.77
N ARG A 132 12.68 7.20 -13.52
CA ARG A 132 13.40 8.35 -14.09
C ARG A 132 14.02 9.23 -13.00
N TYR A 133 13.31 9.49 -11.92
CA TYR A 133 13.84 10.24 -10.79
C TYR A 133 15.08 9.56 -10.20
N GLY A 134 15.04 8.24 -9.99
CA GLY A 134 16.19 7.47 -9.51
C GLY A 134 17.39 7.53 -10.46
N GLU A 135 17.15 7.43 -11.79
CA GLU A 135 18.20 7.56 -12.81
C GLU A 135 18.83 8.96 -12.82
N GLU A 136 18.02 10.02 -12.66
CA GLU A 136 18.49 11.41 -12.70
C GLU A 136 19.24 11.84 -11.43
N THR A 137 18.85 11.33 -10.26
CA THR A 137 19.35 11.81 -8.96
C THR A 137 20.29 10.85 -8.26
N GLY A 138 20.26 9.57 -8.61
CA GLY A 138 20.91 8.48 -7.88
C GLY A 138 20.16 8.04 -6.62
N ALA A 139 19.00 8.63 -6.34
CA ALA A 139 18.16 8.23 -5.21
C ALA A 139 17.65 6.80 -5.37
N LYS A 140 17.61 6.04 -4.28
CA LYS A 140 17.00 4.71 -4.24
C LYS A 140 15.48 4.83 -4.39
N VAL A 141 14.91 4.17 -5.40
CA VAL A 141 13.44 4.15 -5.62
C VAL A 141 12.91 2.75 -5.44
N LEU A 142 11.82 2.63 -4.68
CA LEU A 142 11.16 1.37 -4.34
C LEU A 142 9.72 1.41 -4.85
N VAL A 143 9.42 0.61 -5.86
CA VAL A 143 8.11 0.59 -6.52
C VAL A 143 7.39 -0.69 -6.14
N TYR A 144 6.35 -0.57 -5.29
CA TYR A 144 5.56 -1.69 -4.81
C TYR A 144 4.23 -1.78 -5.57
N ARG A 145 4.01 -2.86 -6.31
CA ARG A 145 2.71 -3.17 -6.94
C ARG A 145 1.87 -4.04 -6.03
N PHE A 146 1.03 -3.41 -5.22
CA PHE A 146 0.20 -4.12 -4.27
C PHE A 146 -0.92 -4.94 -4.94
N PRO A 147 -1.18 -6.18 -4.44
CA PRO A 147 -2.39 -6.92 -4.73
C PRO A 147 -3.60 -6.38 -3.94
N ASN A 148 -4.61 -7.21 -3.67
CA ASN A 148 -5.76 -6.78 -2.87
C ASN A 148 -5.40 -6.70 -1.39
N LEU A 149 -5.36 -5.50 -0.85
CA LEU A 149 -5.07 -5.27 0.55
C LEU A 149 -6.31 -5.42 1.43
N TYR A 150 -6.12 -5.98 2.62
CA TYR A 150 -7.14 -6.07 3.65
C TYR A 150 -6.54 -5.92 5.05
N GLY A 151 -7.38 -5.64 6.05
CA GLY A 151 -6.99 -5.56 7.44
C GLY A 151 -7.63 -4.40 8.19
N LYS A 152 -7.10 -4.11 9.38
CA LYS A 152 -7.63 -3.08 10.28
C LYS A 152 -7.62 -1.69 9.63
N TRP A 153 -8.69 -0.91 9.91
CA TRP A 153 -8.95 0.43 9.37
C TRP A 153 -9.19 0.49 7.84
N CYS A 154 -9.29 -0.65 7.18
CA CYS A 154 -9.72 -0.68 5.79
C CYS A 154 -11.18 -0.22 5.69
N ARG A 155 -11.44 0.76 4.82
CA ARG A 155 -12.77 1.36 4.70
C ARG A 155 -13.70 0.45 3.90
N PRO A 156 -14.86 0.03 4.48
CA PRO A 156 -15.87 -0.74 3.74
C PRO A 156 -16.50 0.10 2.63
N ASN A 157 -17.04 -0.57 1.62
CA ASN A 157 -17.68 0.03 0.45
C ASN A 157 -16.79 1.03 -0.32
N TYR A 158 -15.47 0.86 -0.22
CA TYR A 158 -14.50 1.70 -0.91
C TYR A 158 -13.62 0.88 -1.87
N ASN A 159 -12.62 0.17 -1.41
CA ASN A 159 -11.66 -0.50 -2.29
C ASN A 159 -11.25 -1.92 -1.86
N SER A 160 -11.94 -2.51 -0.89
CA SER A 160 -11.68 -3.87 -0.43
C SER A 160 -12.98 -4.66 -0.34
N ALA A 161 -13.04 -5.77 -1.08
CA ALA A 161 -14.14 -6.71 -0.99
C ALA A 161 -14.22 -7.30 0.43
N VAL A 162 -13.08 -7.71 1.01
CA VAL A 162 -13.01 -8.27 2.37
C VAL A 162 -13.59 -7.30 3.40
N ALA A 163 -13.15 -6.03 3.41
CA ALA A 163 -13.66 -5.03 4.35
C ALA A 163 -15.17 -4.78 4.17
N THR A 164 -15.64 -4.78 2.92
CA THR A 164 -17.07 -4.60 2.58
C THR A 164 -17.89 -5.78 3.10
N PHE A 165 -17.43 -7.01 2.85
CA PHE A 165 -18.11 -8.22 3.31
C PHE A 165 -18.15 -8.32 4.83
N CYS A 166 -17.02 -8.07 5.51
CA CYS A 166 -16.97 -8.01 6.97
C CYS A 166 -18.00 -7.02 7.54
N ASN A 167 -18.02 -5.79 7.01
CA ASN A 167 -18.97 -4.77 7.45
C ASN A 167 -20.42 -5.21 7.21
N ASN A 168 -20.72 -5.71 6.02
CA ASN A 168 -22.09 -6.03 5.65
C ASN A 168 -22.60 -7.23 6.45
N ILE A 169 -21.83 -8.30 6.58
CA ILE A 169 -22.20 -9.48 7.37
C ILE A 169 -22.41 -9.09 8.84
N ALA A 170 -21.48 -8.34 9.43
CA ALA A 170 -21.57 -7.89 10.81
C ALA A 170 -22.82 -7.02 11.10
N ASN A 171 -23.33 -6.32 10.09
CA ASN A 171 -24.52 -5.47 10.21
C ASN A 171 -25.78 -6.09 9.60
N GLY A 172 -25.77 -7.36 9.22
CA GLY A 172 -26.92 -8.04 8.60
C GLY A 172 -27.31 -7.47 7.23
N LEU A 173 -26.38 -6.83 6.54
CA LEU A 173 -26.59 -6.26 5.20
C LEU A 173 -26.25 -7.29 4.11
N PRO A 174 -26.91 -7.23 2.96
CA PRO A 174 -26.62 -8.14 1.85
C PRO A 174 -25.20 -7.92 1.31
N ILE A 175 -24.57 -9.01 0.87
CA ILE A 175 -23.35 -9.01 0.09
C ILE A 175 -23.64 -9.47 -1.33
N GLN A 176 -22.87 -8.96 -2.29
CA GLN A 176 -22.98 -9.37 -3.69
C GLN A 176 -21.68 -10.05 -4.12
N VAL A 177 -21.80 -11.31 -4.51
CA VAL A 177 -20.71 -12.12 -5.06
C VAL A 177 -21.08 -12.48 -6.50
N ASN A 178 -20.39 -11.87 -7.47
CA ASN A 178 -20.71 -12.10 -8.88
C ASN A 178 -20.21 -13.46 -9.37
N ASP A 179 -18.99 -13.85 -8.96
CA ASP A 179 -18.41 -15.16 -9.24
C ASP A 179 -17.61 -15.62 -8.01
N PRO A 180 -18.09 -16.67 -7.31
CA PRO A 180 -17.43 -17.18 -6.11
C PRO A 180 -16.11 -17.91 -6.40
N ASN A 181 -15.84 -18.27 -7.66
CA ASN A 181 -14.64 -19.00 -8.05
C ASN A 181 -13.46 -18.10 -8.40
N VAL A 182 -13.65 -16.76 -8.40
CA VAL A 182 -12.54 -15.84 -8.64
C VAL A 182 -11.49 -16.00 -7.54
N ILE A 183 -10.26 -16.33 -7.93
CA ILE A 183 -9.12 -16.37 -7.03
C ILE A 183 -8.64 -14.93 -6.79
N MET A 184 -8.54 -14.56 -5.55
CA MET A 184 -8.00 -13.28 -5.12
C MET A 184 -6.63 -13.49 -4.48
N GLU A 185 -5.66 -12.72 -4.93
CA GLU A 185 -4.41 -12.55 -4.20
C GLU A 185 -4.63 -11.48 -3.14
N LEU A 186 -4.46 -11.86 -1.89
CA LEU A 186 -4.67 -11.01 -0.71
C LEU A 186 -3.35 -10.75 0.01
N LEU A 187 -3.11 -9.50 0.39
CA LEU A 187 -2.01 -9.09 1.25
C LEU A 187 -2.59 -8.47 2.52
N TYR A 188 -2.26 -9.06 3.67
CA TYR A 188 -2.65 -8.52 4.97
C TYR A 188 -1.85 -7.24 5.29
N VAL A 189 -2.53 -6.26 5.86
CA VAL A 189 -1.90 -4.95 6.06
C VAL A 189 -0.69 -4.99 6.99
N ASP A 190 -0.68 -5.86 8.01
CA ASP A 190 0.46 -5.93 8.93
C ASP A 190 1.68 -6.57 8.24
N ASP A 191 1.50 -7.57 7.34
CA ASP A 191 2.60 -8.14 6.55
C ASP A 191 3.19 -7.10 5.59
N LEU A 192 2.34 -6.22 5.03
CA LEU A 192 2.80 -5.08 4.25
C LEU A 192 3.61 -4.09 5.12
N ILE A 193 3.14 -3.78 6.34
CA ILE A 193 3.85 -2.86 7.23
C ILE A 193 5.21 -3.43 7.64
N GLU A 194 5.31 -4.74 7.90
CA GLU A 194 6.60 -5.40 8.15
C GLU A 194 7.55 -5.22 6.96
N GLU A 195 7.09 -5.44 5.73
CA GLU A 195 7.88 -5.21 4.52
C GLU A 195 8.33 -3.74 4.39
N MET A 196 7.44 -2.79 4.71
CA MET A 196 7.79 -1.37 4.71
C MET A 196 8.87 -1.03 5.75
N ILE A 197 8.87 -1.68 6.90
CA ILE A 197 9.93 -1.54 7.91
C ILE A 197 11.23 -2.21 7.43
N CYS A 198 11.16 -3.36 6.76
CA CYS A 198 12.32 -3.95 6.09
C CYS A 198 12.93 -2.99 5.07
N ALA A 199 12.10 -2.29 4.29
CA ALA A 199 12.56 -1.27 3.33
C ALA A 199 13.28 -0.08 4.00
N LEU A 200 12.84 0.36 5.18
CA LEU A 200 13.56 1.37 5.98
C LEU A 200 14.96 0.92 6.38
N GLN A 201 15.13 -0.38 6.59
CA GLN A 201 16.40 -0.98 6.98
C GLN A 201 17.27 -1.41 5.78
N GLY A 202 16.79 -1.15 4.54
CA GLY A 202 17.48 -1.57 3.32
C GLY A 202 17.42 -3.08 3.07
N GLN A 203 16.39 -3.74 3.59
CA GLN A 203 16.15 -5.20 3.52
C GLN A 203 14.86 -5.51 2.76
N GLU A 204 14.45 -4.64 1.85
CA GLU A 204 13.28 -4.83 1.02
C GLU A 204 13.39 -6.06 0.11
N HIS A 205 12.24 -6.67 -0.19
CA HIS A 205 12.16 -7.82 -1.09
C HIS A 205 11.84 -7.36 -2.51
N HIS A 206 12.64 -7.82 -3.46
CA HIS A 206 12.49 -7.48 -4.88
C HIS A 206 11.75 -8.54 -5.67
N CYS A 207 11.09 -8.11 -6.76
CA CYS A 207 10.34 -8.98 -7.65
C CYS A 207 10.31 -8.47 -9.09
N GLU A 208 9.85 -9.34 -9.98
CA GLU A 208 9.39 -9.05 -11.33
C GLU A 208 7.92 -9.48 -11.49
N PHE A 209 7.31 -9.16 -12.63
CA PHE A 209 5.93 -9.55 -12.92
C PHE A 209 5.88 -10.37 -14.22
N ASP A 210 5.26 -11.57 -14.16
CA ASP A 210 4.84 -12.34 -15.32
C ASP A 210 3.33 -12.17 -15.50
N GLY A 211 2.94 -11.32 -16.45
CA GLY A 211 1.55 -10.86 -16.53
C GLY A 211 1.13 -10.12 -15.27
N VAL A 212 0.26 -10.73 -14.45
CA VAL A 212 -0.20 -10.20 -13.16
C VAL A 212 0.44 -10.90 -11.96
N GLU A 213 1.17 -11.98 -12.20
CA GLU A 213 1.78 -12.79 -11.15
C GLU A 213 3.08 -12.16 -10.66
N THR A 214 3.26 -12.12 -9.34
CA THR A 214 4.47 -11.64 -8.68
C THR A 214 5.50 -12.77 -8.64
N VAL A 215 6.69 -12.54 -9.20
CA VAL A 215 7.82 -13.49 -9.18
C VAL A 215 8.95 -12.87 -8.36
N MET A 216 9.20 -13.43 -7.17
CA MET A 216 10.27 -12.95 -6.29
C MET A 216 11.63 -13.13 -6.96
N LYS A 217 12.47 -12.09 -6.95
CA LYS A 217 13.74 -12.04 -7.64
C LYS A 217 14.64 -10.99 -7.00
N GLU A 218 15.82 -11.38 -6.49
CA GLU A 218 16.73 -10.49 -5.74
C GLU A 218 17.15 -9.23 -6.51
N ASP A 219 17.34 -9.32 -7.83
CA ASP A 219 17.68 -8.21 -8.71
C ASP A 219 16.46 -7.64 -9.46
N GLY A 220 15.25 -7.92 -8.97
CA GLY A 220 14.00 -7.45 -9.56
C GLY A 220 13.88 -5.94 -9.53
N ARG A 221 13.20 -5.39 -10.54
CA ARG A 221 12.99 -3.95 -10.68
C ARG A 221 11.96 -3.40 -9.70
N TYR A 222 11.02 -4.24 -9.30
CA TYR A 222 9.92 -3.90 -8.40
C TYR A 222 10.16 -4.49 -7.02
N CYS A 223 9.32 -4.08 -6.07
CA CYS A 223 9.31 -4.64 -4.73
C CYS A 223 7.94 -5.26 -4.41
N ALA A 224 7.92 -6.27 -3.55
CA ALA A 224 6.71 -6.92 -3.08
C ALA A 224 6.87 -7.43 -1.65
N ALA A 225 5.77 -7.46 -0.89
CA ALA A 225 5.73 -8.20 0.35
C ALA A 225 5.82 -9.72 0.07
N PRO A 226 6.66 -10.47 0.79
CA PRO A 226 6.92 -11.88 0.47
C PRO A 226 5.75 -12.81 0.85
N ILE A 227 4.80 -12.34 1.66
CA ILE A 227 3.67 -13.13 2.16
C ILE A 227 2.39 -12.62 1.50
N THR A 228 1.80 -13.43 0.62
CA THR A 228 0.46 -13.21 0.07
C THR A 228 -0.36 -14.50 0.13
N HIS A 229 -1.67 -14.38 0.08
CA HIS A 229 -2.60 -15.50 0.15
C HIS A 229 -3.47 -15.55 -1.09
N HIS A 230 -3.60 -16.74 -1.69
CA HIS A 230 -4.50 -16.98 -2.82
C HIS A 230 -5.73 -17.74 -2.34
N VAL A 231 -6.89 -17.12 -2.43
CA VAL A 231 -8.15 -17.66 -1.89
C VAL A 231 -9.31 -17.36 -2.84
N LYS A 232 -10.25 -18.29 -2.96
CA LYS A 232 -11.48 -18.05 -3.73
C LYS A 232 -12.39 -17.08 -2.99
N LEU A 233 -13.05 -16.21 -3.74
CA LEU A 233 -13.97 -15.23 -3.19
C LEU A 233 -15.10 -15.89 -2.37
N GLY A 234 -15.61 -17.05 -2.83
CA GLY A 234 -16.61 -17.82 -2.09
C GLY A 234 -16.11 -18.33 -0.76
N GLU A 235 -14.87 -18.83 -0.68
CA GLU A 235 -14.28 -19.31 0.57
C GLU A 235 -14.14 -18.19 1.61
N ILE A 236 -13.81 -16.96 1.16
CA ILE A 236 -13.78 -15.78 2.04
C ILE A 236 -15.17 -15.53 2.64
N VAL A 237 -16.20 -15.59 1.80
CA VAL A 237 -17.59 -15.36 2.24
C VAL A 237 -18.04 -16.41 3.23
N ASP A 238 -17.78 -17.70 2.95
CA ASP A 238 -18.13 -18.82 3.82
C ASP A 238 -17.44 -18.69 5.19
N LEU A 239 -16.15 -18.35 5.20
CA LEU A 239 -15.39 -18.10 6.42
C LEU A 239 -15.97 -16.94 7.24
N LEU A 240 -16.31 -15.83 6.60
CA LEU A 240 -16.89 -14.67 7.30
C LEU A 240 -18.24 -14.98 7.90
N HIS A 241 -19.09 -15.78 7.25
CA HIS A 241 -20.34 -16.26 7.83
C HIS A 241 -20.11 -17.19 9.02
N GLN A 242 -19.14 -18.12 8.93
CA GLN A 242 -18.76 -18.96 10.06
C GLN A 242 -18.26 -18.14 11.24
N PHE A 243 -17.42 -17.11 11.01
CA PHE A 243 -17.01 -16.19 12.08
C PHE A 243 -18.19 -15.44 12.70
N ALA A 244 -19.18 -15.01 11.91
CA ALA A 244 -20.37 -14.36 12.43
C ALA A 244 -21.21 -15.29 13.33
N GLU A 245 -21.20 -16.60 13.08
CA GLU A 245 -21.89 -17.61 13.88
C GLU A 245 -21.11 -18.10 15.11
N MET A 246 -19.84 -17.75 15.26
CA MET A 246 -19.02 -18.16 16.42
C MET A 246 -19.68 -17.89 17.80
N PRO A 247 -20.36 -16.74 18.03
CA PRO A 247 -21.00 -16.48 19.31
C PRO A 247 -22.11 -17.49 19.63
N ASN A 248 -22.73 -18.08 18.61
CA ASN A 248 -23.82 -19.05 18.74
C ASN A 248 -23.32 -20.48 18.87
N THR A 249 -22.30 -20.83 18.09
CA THR A 249 -21.76 -22.19 17.99
C THR A 249 -20.64 -22.47 18.99
N LEU A 250 -19.93 -21.43 19.46
CA LEU A 250 -18.71 -21.49 20.26
C LEU A 250 -17.57 -22.30 19.58
N MET A 251 -17.64 -22.45 18.26
CA MET A 251 -16.64 -23.16 17.46
C MET A 251 -15.83 -22.15 16.63
N ILE A 252 -14.51 -22.33 16.64
CA ILE A 252 -13.61 -21.58 15.75
C ILE A 252 -13.64 -22.26 14.38
N PRO A 253 -13.89 -21.54 13.27
CA PRO A 253 -13.82 -22.12 11.93
C PRO A 253 -12.43 -22.67 11.62
N GLU A 254 -12.36 -23.71 10.82
CA GLU A 254 -11.12 -24.17 10.21
C GLU A 254 -10.64 -23.11 9.20
N ILE A 255 -9.45 -22.57 9.42
CA ILE A 255 -8.84 -21.60 8.51
C ILE A 255 -7.92 -22.39 7.56
N PRO A 256 -8.10 -22.28 6.24
CA PRO A 256 -7.20 -22.91 5.27
C PRO A 256 -5.74 -22.45 5.48
N ALA A 257 -4.80 -23.37 5.35
CA ALA A 257 -3.37 -23.10 5.48
C ALA A 257 -2.81 -22.30 4.30
#